data_5a2673f07030f5fb51e115c764725dff
#
_entry.id   5a2673f07030f5fb51e115c764725dff
#
_cell.length_a   1.000
_cell.length_b   1.000
_cell.length_c   1.000
_cell.angle_alpha   90.00
_cell.angle_beta   90.00
_cell.angle_gamma   90.00
#
_symmetry.space_group_name_H-M   'P 1'
#
loop_
_entity.id
_entity.type
_entity.pdbx_description
1 polymer ?
#
loop_
_entity_poly.entity_id
_entity_poly.type
_entity_poly.pdbx_seq_one_letter_code
_entity_poly.pdbx_strand_id
1 'polypeptide(L)'
;DYSSKFNRFTVFSKNEIPIYYAIKLNFIDTEIGILKRHMPIRVIDNYKVAIRPVEFDDFSRILNMPKVNAGTIEYNSMMEYLTVSGMSLTELVTMSDEYYGAVKTEIQNLSRSNNLFNSLDKCRQLIKSNAAGSNILRYILLKMRHRIMRYQIADRPNNWISYLCLWNECIPFDRMPFDASLVYHNPSLFDIFSCISSKGREHEILSRKIRINTEQNIKLFTPIKDVEYIGNVEELANKFNTLLISKHVPVRSLVIEKDKVYIKGYEADTVTIINDLISRVGKGLAGYRNAMGTWLQETPTVDCEEKKSILLDMFSKYDLALIYGAAGTGKTTLIKHLSSYFADSSKLFLANTNPAKENLRRQIKVSNSEFSTIASCSPLVNGNNYDIVFIDECSTVDNAAMKELLKKLNCRLLVLVGDVYQIRSIKFGNWFSLARYFLPSNIVYELNTPYRSKHSSMVELWNKVRSLDERTEEYIAIQHYASELDDSIFVREDSDEIILCLNYDGLYGINNINRFLQNDNQSPAVYWDSWIYKVGDPVIFSENNRFYPTLYNNLKGWIRHIKKETAAIQFD
;
A
#
# COMPACT_ATOMS: atom_id res chain seq x y z
N ASP A 1 -10.75 11.63 -9.78
CA ASP A 1 -10.65 10.41 -10.57
C ASP A 1 -9.88 9.36 -9.80
N TYR A 2 -10.60 8.39 -9.30
CA TYR A 2 -10.03 7.13 -8.89
C TYR A 2 -9.84 6.29 -10.15
N SER A 3 -8.70 6.41 -10.83
CA SER A 3 -8.26 5.27 -11.62
C SER A 3 -7.91 4.18 -10.61
N SER A 4 -8.83 3.26 -10.38
CA SER A 4 -8.52 2.06 -9.63
C SER A 4 -7.38 1.35 -10.36
N LYS A 5 -6.63 0.51 -9.66
CA LYS A 5 -5.59 -0.35 -10.29
C LYS A 5 -6.16 -1.13 -11.48
N PHE A 6 -7.45 -1.38 -11.48
CA PHE A 6 -8.22 -2.11 -12.49
C PHE A 6 -8.63 -1.27 -13.72
N ASN A 7 -8.48 0.07 -13.68
CA ASN A 7 -8.78 0.96 -14.81
C ASN A 7 -7.51 1.33 -15.61
N ARG A 8 -6.50 0.48 -15.63
CA ARG A 8 -5.27 0.66 -16.38
C ARG A 8 -5.27 -0.24 -17.59
N PHE A 9 -4.82 0.26 -18.71
CA PHE A 9 -4.49 -0.55 -19.88
C PHE A 9 -3.07 -0.24 -20.33
N THR A 10 -2.39 -1.23 -20.91
CA THR A 10 -1.03 -1.09 -21.38
C THR A 10 -1.01 -0.53 -22.79
N VAL A 11 -0.20 0.49 -23.01
CA VAL A 11 0.13 1.05 -24.32
C VAL A 11 1.64 1.06 -24.49
N PHE A 12 2.09 0.96 -25.72
CA PHE A 12 3.50 0.98 -26.07
C PHE A 12 3.87 2.32 -26.70
N SER A 13 5.04 2.82 -26.41
CA SER A 13 5.58 4.03 -27.03
C SER A 13 6.94 3.75 -27.64
N LYS A 14 7.20 4.33 -28.81
CA LYS A 14 8.53 4.33 -29.44
C LYS A 14 9.47 5.36 -28.83
N ASN A 15 8.93 6.39 -28.18
CA ASN A 15 9.67 7.51 -27.62
C ASN A 15 9.37 7.63 -26.11
N GLU A 16 10.29 8.23 -25.37
CA GLU A 16 10.02 8.64 -23.99
C GLU A 16 8.95 9.74 -23.97
N ILE A 17 8.00 9.60 -23.06
CA ILE A 17 6.92 10.56 -22.86
C ILE A 17 7.14 11.24 -21.52
N PRO A 18 7.19 12.59 -21.44
CA PRO A 18 7.30 13.30 -20.17
C PRO A 18 6.10 12.98 -19.26
N ILE A 19 6.35 12.44 -18.05
CA ILE A 19 5.29 11.89 -17.18
C ILE A 19 4.87 12.88 -16.09
N TYR A 20 5.14 14.17 -16.24
CA TYR A 20 4.79 15.15 -15.20
C TYR A 20 3.29 15.41 -15.10
N TYR A 21 2.60 15.46 -16.23
CA TYR A 21 1.21 15.90 -16.33
C TYR A 21 0.28 14.85 -16.94
N ALA A 22 -1.02 15.12 -16.86
CA ALA A 22 -1.99 14.42 -17.67
C ALA A 22 -1.73 14.68 -19.16
N ILE A 23 -1.84 13.65 -19.97
CA ILE A 23 -1.63 13.73 -21.43
C ILE A 23 -2.86 13.19 -22.15
N LYS A 24 -3.16 13.78 -23.30
CA LYS A 24 -4.09 13.22 -24.27
C LYS A 24 -3.26 12.38 -25.23
N LEU A 25 -3.61 11.11 -25.34
CA LEU A 25 -2.94 10.15 -26.21
C LEU A 25 -3.75 9.91 -27.46
N ASN A 26 -3.08 9.85 -28.60
CA ASN A 26 -3.59 9.20 -29.79
C ASN A 26 -2.82 7.89 -29.99
N PHE A 27 -3.53 6.80 -30.22
CA PHE A 27 -2.92 5.49 -30.41
C PHE A 27 -3.53 4.76 -31.59
N ILE A 28 -2.72 3.89 -32.16
CA ILE A 28 -3.09 2.97 -33.22
C ILE A 28 -3.13 1.57 -32.60
N ASP A 29 -4.17 0.84 -32.93
CA ASP A 29 -4.23 -0.60 -32.67
C ASP A 29 -3.39 -1.31 -33.73
N THR A 30 -2.50 -2.19 -33.29
CA THR A 30 -1.61 -3.01 -34.13
C THR A 30 -1.42 -4.37 -33.48
N GLU A 31 -0.61 -5.22 -34.09
CA GLU A 31 -0.32 -6.55 -33.57
C GLU A 31 1.18 -6.77 -33.47
N ILE A 32 1.58 -7.60 -32.51
CA ILE A 32 2.93 -8.14 -32.39
C ILE A 32 2.89 -9.66 -32.38
N GLY A 33 3.90 -10.26 -32.97
CA GLY A 33 4.14 -11.71 -32.86
C GLY A 33 4.80 -12.01 -31.52
N ILE A 34 4.14 -12.76 -30.65
CA ILE A 34 4.68 -13.19 -29.36
C ILE A 34 4.17 -14.59 -29.03
N LEU A 35 5.07 -15.46 -28.53
CA LEU A 35 4.73 -16.84 -28.15
C LEU A 35 3.92 -17.54 -29.28
N LYS A 36 4.37 -17.41 -30.52
CA LYS A 36 3.75 -17.95 -31.74
C LYS A 36 2.30 -17.47 -32.01
N ARG A 37 1.84 -16.40 -31.35
CA ARG A 37 0.52 -15.81 -31.56
C ARG A 37 0.63 -14.37 -32.01
N HIS A 38 -0.36 -13.89 -32.77
CA HIS A 38 -0.56 -12.48 -33.08
C HIS A 38 -1.36 -11.84 -31.94
N MET A 39 -0.73 -10.93 -31.21
CA MET A 39 -1.30 -10.31 -30.03
C MET A 39 -1.65 -8.85 -30.30
N PRO A 40 -2.90 -8.42 -30.05
CA PRO A 40 -3.31 -7.04 -30.25
C PRO A 40 -2.67 -6.13 -29.20
N ILE A 41 -1.99 -5.10 -29.65
CA ILE A 41 -1.40 -4.06 -28.80
C ILE A 41 -1.84 -2.68 -29.26
N ARG A 42 -1.69 -1.68 -28.37
CA ARG A 42 -1.86 -0.25 -28.68
C ARG A 42 -0.52 0.44 -28.65
N VAL A 43 -0.20 1.15 -29.72
CA VAL A 43 1.03 1.95 -29.82
C VAL A 43 0.64 3.42 -29.82
N ILE A 44 1.33 4.23 -29.01
CA ILE A 44 1.13 5.67 -28.98
C ILE A 44 1.72 6.25 -30.27
N ASP A 45 0.86 6.88 -31.06
CA ASP A 45 1.23 7.59 -32.28
C ASP A 45 1.75 8.99 -31.94
N ASN A 46 0.94 9.74 -31.19
CA ASN A 46 1.34 11.04 -30.68
C ASN A 46 0.66 11.35 -29.33
N TYR A 47 1.15 12.38 -28.66
CA TYR A 47 0.58 12.84 -27.41
C TYR A 47 0.56 14.37 -27.33
N LYS A 48 -0.30 14.89 -26.45
CA LYS A 48 -0.34 16.31 -26.09
C LYS A 48 -0.51 16.43 -24.57
N VAL A 49 0.25 17.31 -23.94
CA VAL A 49 0.03 17.66 -22.54
C VAL A 49 -1.38 18.25 -22.40
N ALA A 50 -2.11 17.79 -21.38
CA ALA A 50 -3.51 18.16 -21.16
C ALA A 50 -3.79 18.26 -19.65
N ILE A 51 -3.17 19.24 -18.99
CA ILE A 51 -3.47 19.55 -17.59
C ILE A 51 -4.94 19.97 -17.52
N ARG A 52 -5.73 19.29 -16.70
CA ARG A 52 -7.17 19.55 -16.65
C ARG A 52 -7.46 20.93 -16.06
N PRO A 53 -8.53 21.62 -16.51
CA PRO A 53 -8.92 22.93 -15.99
C PRO A 53 -9.12 22.95 -14.48
N VAL A 54 -9.69 21.89 -13.92
CA VAL A 54 -9.89 21.78 -12.47
C VAL A 54 -8.58 21.84 -11.67
N GLU A 55 -7.47 21.39 -12.26
CA GLU A 55 -6.15 21.44 -11.64
C GLU A 55 -5.60 22.87 -11.60
N PHE A 56 -5.80 23.63 -12.65
CA PHE A 56 -5.49 25.07 -12.65
C PHE A 56 -6.45 25.87 -11.75
N ASP A 57 -7.71 25.51 -11.65
CA ASP A 57 -8.67 26.14 -10.75
C ASP A 57 -8.27 25.94 -9.29
N ASP A 58 -7.86 24.73 -8.90
CA ASP A 58 -7.34 24.45 -7.56
C ASP A 58 -6.06 25.24 -7.26
N PHE A 59 -5.14 25.30 -8.24
CA PHE A 59 -3.92 26.07 -8.12
C PHE A 59 -4.18 27.57 -7.96
N SER A 60 -5.06 28.13 -8.80
CA SER A 60 -5.47 29.52 -8.72
C SER A 60 -6.17 29.83 -7.40
N ARG A 61 -7.02 28.91 -6.90
CA ARG A 61 -7.68 29.04 -5.60
C ARG A 61 -6.66 29.08 -4.45
N ILE A 62 -5.64 28.23 -4.47
CA ILE A 62 -4.54 28.26 -3.47
C ILE A 62 -3.91 29.66 -3.41
N LEU A 63 -3.72 30.30 -4.55
CA LEU A 63 -3.08 31.61 -4.66
C LEU A 63 -4.05 32.81 -4.54
N ASN A 64 -5.34 32.56 -4.37
CA ASN A 64 -6.41 33.58 -4.40
C ASN A 64 -6.44 34.35 -5.74
N MET A 65 -6.34 33.63 -6.83
CA MET A 65 -6.33 34.18 -8.19
C MET A 65 -7.59 33.73 -8.95
N PRO A 66 -7.97 34.45 -10.03
CA PRO A 66 -9.10 34.06 -10.88
C PRO A 66 -8.90 32.69 -11.53
N LYS A 67 -10.01 31.99 -11.79
CA LYS A 67 -10.00 30.71 -12.46
C LYS A 67 -9.43 30.78 -13.88
N VAL A 68 -8.79 29.69 -14.30
CA VAL A 68 -8.24 29.53 -15.64
C VAL A 68 -9.25 28.81 -16.55
N ASN A 69 -9.74 29.49 -17.57
CA ASN A 69 -10.72 28.90 -18.48
C ASN A 69 -10.05 28.03 -19.56
N ALA A 70 -10.48 26.79 -19.67
CA ALA A 70 -9.95 25.79 -20.60
C ALA A 70 -10.09 26.10 -22.09
N GLY A 71 -11.03 26.96 -22.47
CA GLY A 71 -11.26 27.34 -23.87
C GLY A 71 -10.40 28.51 -24.37
N THR A 72 -9.52 29.05 -23.50
CA THR A 72 -8.71 30.22 -23.85
C THR A 72 -7.51 29.85 -24.72
N ILE A 73 -7.10 30.77 -25.57
CA ILE A 73 -5.87 30.64 -26.37
C ILE A 73 -4.66 30.49 -25.43
N GLU A 74 -4.59 31.27 -24.34
CA GLU A 74 -3.55 31.19 -23.32
C GLU A 74 -3.36 29.76 -22.79
N TYR A 75 -4.46 29.10 -22.42
CA TYR A 75 -4.41 27.72 -21.94
C TYR A 75 -3.91 26.75 -23.02
N ASN A 76 -4.47 26.83 -24.23
CA ASN A 76 -4.12 25.91 -25.32
C ASN A 76 -2.66 26.07 -25.77
N SER A 77 -2.18 27.31 -25.87
CA SER A 77 -0.78 27.60 -26.23
C SER A 77 0.19 27.16 -25.14
N MET A 78 -0.19 27.26 -23.85
CA MET A 78 0.61 26.69 -22.75
C MET A 78 0.68 25.16 -22.85
N MET A 79 -0.42 24.47 -23.14
CA MET A 79 -0.39 23.01 -23.31
C MET A 79 0.51 22.60 -24.48
N GLU A 80 0.49 23.34 -25.56
CA GLU A 80 1.36 23.12 -26.72
C GLU A 80 2.83 23.39 -26.37
N TYR A 81 3.13 24.51 -25.71
CA TYR A 81 4.46 24.81 -25.22
C TYR A 81 5.04 23.69 -24.34
N LEU A 82 4.28 23.22 -23.34
CA LEU A 82 4.71 22.13 -22.46
C LEU A 82 4.88 20.80 -23.21
N THR A 83 4.12 20.58 -24.29
CA THR A 83 4.25 19.38 -25.14
C THR A 83 5.54 19.41 -25.93
N VAL A 84 5.84 20.54 -26.57
CA VAL A 84 7.01 20.71 -27.46
C VAL A 84 8.30 20.83 -26.66
N SER A 85 8.30 21.61 -25.58
CA SER A 85 9.50 21.85 -24.77
C SER A 85 9.84 20.67 -23.85
N GLY A 86 8.86 19.85 -23.47
CA GLY A 86 9.02 18.82 -22.43
C GLY A 86 9.24 19.37 -21.01
N MET A 87 9.21 20.70 -20.84
CA MET A 87 9.46 21.35 -19.54
C MET A 87 8.29 21.18 -18.59
N SER A 88 8.59 21.16 -17.30
CA SER A 88 7.59 21.29 -16.26
C SER A 88 7.26 22.76 -15.97
N LEU A 89 6.06 23.02 -15.44
CA LEU A 89 5.69 24.35 -14.95
C LEU A 89 6.63 24.83 -13.83
N THR A 90 7.17 23.92 -13.03
CA THR A 90 8.16 24.24 -11.99
C THR A 90 9.44 24.78 -12.61
N GLU A 91 9.94 24.13 -13.64
CA GLU A 91 11.11 24.60 -14.40
C GLU A 91 10.83 25.97 -15.01
N LEU A 92 9.72 26.14 -15.70
CA LEU A 92 9.33 27.41 -16.31
C LEU A 92 9.31 28.57 -15.30
N VAL A 93 8.66 28.40 -14.14
CA VAL A 93 8.58 29.48 -13.13
C VAL A 93 9.91 29.75 -12.42
N THR A 94 10.88 28.84 -12.51
CA THR A 94 12.21 29.00 -11.90
C THR A 94 13.28 29.48 -12.86
N MET A 95 13.00 29.56 -14.17
CA MET A 95 13.90 30.09 -15.20
C MET A 95 14.24 31.57 -14.98
N SER A 96 15.23 32.08 -15.75
CA SER A 96 15.58 33.50 -15.75
C SER A 96 14.37 34.39 -16.07
N ASP A 97 14.42 35.66 -15.69
CA ASP A 97 13.33 36.61 -15.98
C ASP A 97 13.17 36.85 -17.48
N GLU A 98 14.29 36.85 -18.22
CA GLU A 98 14.30 36.98 -19.67
C GLU A 98 13.57 35.83 -20.34
N TYR A 99 13.94 34.57 -20.00
CA TYR A 99 13.29 33.39 -20.58
C TYR A 99 11.81 33.29 -20.27
N TYR A 100 11.46 33.44 -18.97
CA TYR A 100 10.06 33.42 -18.54
C TYR A 100 9.24 34.52 -19.21
N GLY A 101 9.81 35.73 -19.31
CA GLY A 101 9.17 36.88 -19.97
C GLY A 101 8.97 36.65 -21.46
N ALA A 102 9.91 36.06 -22.16
CA ALA A 102 9.78 35.69 -23.58
C ALA A 102 8.63 34.71 -23.82
N VAL A 103 8.60 33.60 -23.08
CA VAL A 103 7.51 32.60 -23.15
C VAL A 103 6.15 33.21 -22.83
N LYS A 104 6.10 34.03 -21.77
CA LYS A 104 4.86 34.73 -21.38
C LYS A 104 4.37 35.64 -22.51
N THR A 105 5.25 36.45 -23.08
CA THR A 105 4.92 37.39 -24.17
C THR A 105 4.41 36.64 -25.41
N GLU A 106 5.09 35.57 -25.81
CA GLU A 106 4.69 34.75 -26.93
C GLU A 106 3.28 34.17 -26.77
N ILE A 107 2.97 33.60 -25.61
CA ILE A 107 1.67 32.98 -25.35
C ILE A 107 0.57 34.05 -25.18
N GLN A 108 0.87 35.18 -24.52
CA GLN A 108 -0.13 36.23 -24.26
C GLN A 108 -0.44 37.10 -25.47
N ASN A 109 0.50 37.29 -26.40
CA ASN A 109 0.24 38.06 -27.61
C ASN A 109 -0.92 37.53 -28.45
N LEU A 110 -1.25 36.27 -28.30
CA LEU A 110 -2.35 35.59 -29.01
C LEU A 110 -3.63 35.53 -28.19
N SER A 111 -3.61 35.94 -26.90
CA SER A 111 -4.72 35.71 -25.97
C SER A 111 -5.31 37.00 -25.41
N ARG A 112 -6.65 37.01 -25.24
CA ARG A 112 -7.35 38.06 -24.50
C ARG A 112 -7.47 37.77 -22.99
N SER A 113 -7.10 36.59 -22.54
CA SER A 113 -7.16 36.13 -21.15
C SER A 113 -5.73 35.95 -20.60
N ASN A 114 -5.48 36.44 -19.39
CA ASN A 114 -4.17 36.37 -18.72
C ASN A 114 -4.23 35.66 -17.35
N ASN A 115 -5.31 34.92 -17.07
CA ASN A 115 -5.54 34.34 -15.75
C ASN A 115 -4.51 33.26 -15.39
N LEU A 116 -4.04 32.50 -16.38
CA LEU A 116 -3.02 31.47 -16.16
C LEU A 116 -1.69 32.11 -15.76
N PHE A 117 -1.18 33.05 -16.54
CA PHE A 117 0.07 33.73 -16.21
C PHE A 117 -0.04 34.61 -14.96
N ASN A 118 -1.20 35.19 -14.65
CA ASN A 118 -1.40 35.89 -13.39
C ASN A 118 -1.18 34.96 -12.18
N SER A 119 -1.66 33.72 -12.26
CA SER A 119 -1.41 32.71 -11.23
C SER A 119 0.05 32.25 -11.20
N LEU A 120 0.69 32.04 -12.36
CA LEU A 120 2.12 31.69 -12.44
C LEU A 120 3.03 32.82 -11.95
N ASP A 121 2.73 34.08 -12.28
CA ASP A 121 3.48 35.26 -11.81
C ASP A 121 3.44 35.37 -10.28
N LYS A 122 2.24 35.22 -9.70
CA LYS A 122 2.09 35.21 -8.24
C LYS A 122 2.89 34.08 -7.60
N CYS A 123 2.82 32.89 -8.17
CA CYS A 123 3.59 31.75 -7.70
C CYS A 123 5.11 31.99 -7.81
N ARG A 124 5.56 32.50 -8.96
CA ARG A 124 6.97 32.87 -9.20
C ARG A 124 7.48 33.88 -8.16
N GLN A 125 6.69 34.90 -7.86
CA GLN A 125 7.01 35.89 -6.82
C GLN A 125 7.21 35.23 -5.45
N LEU A 126 6.29 34.34 -5.05
CA LEU A 126 6.36 33.62 -3.77
C LEU A 126 7.57 32.68 -3.70
N ILE A 127 7.89 32.01 -4.82
CA ILE A 127 9.07 31.13 -4.92
C ILE A 127 10.35 31.95 -4.83
N LYS A 128 10.46 33.09 -5.52
CA LYS A 128 11.63 33.97 -5.49
C LYS A 128 11.88 34.60 -4.11
N SER A 129 10.81 34.96 -3.41
CA SER A 129 10.88 35.49 -2.04
C SER A 129 11.12 34.41 -0.99
N ASN A 130 11.21 33.14 -1.38
CA ASN A 130 11.33 32.01 -0.48
C ASN A 130 10.27 32.04 0.65
N ALA A 131 9.02 32.38 0.30
CA ALA A 131 7.91 32.41 1.23
C ALA A 131 7.65 31.03 1.86
N ALA A 132 7.15 30.99 3.09
CA ALA A 132 6.76 29.73 3.71
C ALA A 132 5.70 29.03 2.83
N GLY A 133 5.92 27.76 2.47
CA GLY A 133 5.09 27.01 1.52
C GLY A 133 5.55 27.05 0.07
N SER A 134 6.61 27.81 -0.26
CA SER A 134 7.14 27.90 -1.64
C SER A 134 7.59 26.56 -2.20
N ASN A 135 8.11 25.67 -1.37
CA ASN A 135 8.50 24.32 -1.80
C ASN A 135 7.28 23.42 -2.08
N ILE A 136 6.20 23.61 -1.35
CA ILE A 136 4.91 22.95 -1.64
C ILE A 136 4.38 23.42 -3.00
N LEU A 137 4.47 24.72 -3.31
CA LEU A 137 4.08 25.26 -4.61
C LEU A 137 4.93 24.67 -5.75
N ARG A 138 6.25 24.54 -5.55
CA ARG A 138 7.15 23.87 -6.53
C ARG A 138 6.67 22.45 -6.82
N TYR A 139 6.35 21.68 -5.79
CA TYR A 139 5.88 20.31 -5.93
C TYR A 139 4.48 20.25 -6.60
N ILE A 140 3.57 21.15 -6.24
CA ILE A 140 2.23 21.24 -6.85
C ILE A 140 2.36 21.53 -8.36
N LEU A 141 3.21 22.47 -8.75
CA LEU A 141 3.47 22.79 -10.16
C LEU A 141 4.10 21.63 -10.92
N LEU A 142 4.95 20.81 -10.26
CA LEU A 142 5.53 19.63 -10.88
C LEU A 142 4.46 18.57 -11.17
N LYS A 143 3.48 18.39 -10.31
CA LYS A 143 2.50 17.28 -10.41
C LYS A 143 1.14 17.70 -10.95
N MET A 144 0.68 18.92 -10.72
CA MET A 144 -0.62 19.48 -11.15
C MET A 144 -1.76 18.43 -11.11
N ARG A 145 -1.96 17.79 -9.95
CA ARG A 145 -3.00 16.76 -9.77
C ARG A 145 -4.07 17.21 -8.80
N HIS A 146 -5.31 17.30 -9.24
CA HIS A 146 -6.47 17.62 -8.42
C HIS A 146 -6.53 16.82 -7.11
N ARG A 147 -6.28 15.50 -7.17
CA ARG A 147 -6.27 14.62 -6.00
C ARG A 147 -5.26 15.05 -4.92
N ILE A 148 -4.13 15.66 -5.31
CA ILE A 148 -3.13 16.16 -4.37
C ILE A 148 -3.56 17.55 -3.89
N MET A 149 -3.86 18.45 -4.82
CA MET A 149 -4.08 19.87 -4.54
C MET A 149 -5.30 20.13 -3.68
N ARG A 150 -6.43 19.43 -3.90
CA ARG A 150 -7.67 19.64 -3.14
C ARG A 150 -7.51 19.53 -1.62
N TYR A 151 -6.58 18.70 -1.16
CA TYR A 151 -6.26 18.56 0.26
C TYR A 151 -5.28 19.60 0.79
N GLN A 152 -4.63 20.35 -0.12
CA GLN A 152 -3.74 21.44 0.24
C GLN A 152 -4.46 22.79 0.27
N ILE A 153 -5.76 22.84 -0.04
CA ILE A 153 -6.57 24.06 0.00
C ILE A 153 -7.14 24.25 1.41
N ALA A 154 -6.80 25.35 2.06
CA ALA A 154 -7.35 25.74 3.34
C ALA A 154 -8.75 26.37 3.21
N ASP A 155 -9.60 26.19 4.22
CA ASP A 155 -10.93 26.80 4.26
C ASP A 155 -10.88 28.33 4.47
N ARG A 156 -9.80 28.83 5.06
CA ARG A 156 -9.57 30.25 5.33
C ARG A 156 -8.18 30.68 4.86
N PRO A 157 -8.01 31.92 4.40
CA PRO A 157 -6.72 32.43 4.00
C PRO A 157 -5.78 32.53 5.22
N ASN A 158 -4.50 32.29 4.99
CA ASN A 158 -3.43 32.48 5.96
C ASN A 158 -2.52 33.66 5.57
N ASN A 159 -1.67 34.07 6.51
CA ASN A 159 -0.79 35.23 6.34
C ASN A 159 0.46 34.95 5.47
N TRP A 160 0.68 33.73 4.99
CA TRP A 160 1.86 33.34 4.20
C TRP A 160 1.54 33.17 2.72
N ILE A 161 0.70 32.20 2.39
CA ILE A 161 0.31 31.92 1.00
C ILE A 161 -1.20 31.70 0.96
N SER A 162 -1.96 32.78 0.95
CA SER A 162 -3.41 32.80 0.73
C SER A 162 -4.15 31.57 1.29
N TYR A 163 -4.61 30.65 0.41
CA TYR A 163 -5.36 29.47 0.80
C TYR A 163 -4.52 28.16 0.81
N LEU A 164 -3.19 28.21 0.75
CA LEU A 164 -2.38 27.02 0.94
C LEU A 164 -2.50 26.55 2.39
N CYS A 165 -2.79 25.28 2.60
CA CYS A 165 -2.88 24.65 3.91
C CYS A 165 -1.49 24.62 4.57
N LEU A 166 -1.18 25.64 5.35
CA LEU A 166 0.05 25.77 6.14
C LEU A 166 -0.33 25.79 7.61
N TRP A 167 -0.62 24.64 8.18
CA TRP A 167 -0.81 24.51 9.62
C TRP A 167 0.53 24.67 10.34
N ASN A 168 0.50 24.99 11.63
CA ASN A 168 1.72 25.07 12.45
C ASN A 168 2.58 23.80 12.35
N GLU A 169 1.97 22.68 11.98
CA GLU A 169 2.63 21.40 11.76
C GLU A 169 3.32 21.30 10.39
N CYS A 170 2.81 22.02 9.38
CA CYS A 170 3.36 21.99 8.01
C CYS A 170 4.53 22.96 7.81
N ILE A 171 4.55 24.10 8.52
CA ILE A 171 5.59 25.14 8.34
C ILE A 171 7.01 24.60 8.60
N PRO A 172 7.28 23.86 9.68
CA PRO A 172 8.57 23.22 9.87
C PRO A 172 8.91 22.22 8.76
N PHE A 173 7.90 21.52 8.22
CA PHE A 173 8.10 20.54 7.17
C PHE A 173 8.27 21.16 5.79
N ASP A 174 7.73 22.34 5.55
CA ASP A 174 8.06 23.10 4.33
C ASP A 174 9.55 23.51 4.30
N ARG A 175 10.16 23.74 5.46
CA ARG A 175 11.61 23.89 5.59
C ARG A 175 12.37 22.58 5.43
N MET A 176 11.71 21.43 5.62
CA MET A 176 12.26 20.09 5.50
C MET A 176 11.46 19.24 4.51
N PRO A 177 11.33 19.62 3.22
CA PRO A 177 10.42 18.95 2.28
C PRO A 177 10.84 17.53 1.92
N PHE A 178 12.12 17.16 2.07
CA PHE A 178 12.56 15.79 1.84
C PHE A 178 12.04 14.83 2.92
N ASP A 179 11.72 15.32 4.11
CA ASP A 179 11.09 14.54 5.19
C ASP A 179 9.58 14.75 5.28
N ALA A 180 9.07 15.86 4.74
CA ALA A 180 7.67 16.24 4.88
C ALA A 180 6.71 15.33 4.10
N SER A 181 5.53 15.16 4.68
CA SER A 181 4.34 14.68 3.97
C SER A 181 3.38 15.83 3.75
N LEU A 182 2.78 15.92 2.58
CA LEU A 182 1.64 16.78 2.33
C LEU A 182 0.38 16.14 2.94
N VAL A 183 -0.68 16.92 3.11
CA VAL A 183 -1.95 16.39 3.63
C VAL A 183 -2.43 15.24 2.71
N TYR A 184 -2.58 14.05 3.27
CA TYR A 184 -2.96 12.81 2.57
C TYR A 184 -2.10 12.45 1.35
N HIS A 185 -0.86 12.95 1.30
CA HIS A 185 0.06 12.63 0.21
C HIS A 185 1.50 12.62 0.70
N ASN A 186 2.25 11.60 0.27
CA ASN A 186 3.67 11.47 0.58
C ASN A 186 4.48 11.50 -0.74
N PRO A 187 5.17 12.60 -1.06
CA PRO A 187 5.95 12.74 -2.28
C PRO A 187 7.07 11.68 -2.37
N SER A 188 7.37 11.19 -3.56
CA SER A 188 8.56 10.37 -3.76
C SER A 188 9.84 11.22 -3.70
N LEU A 189 10.98 10.63 -3.31
CA LEU A 189 12.26 11.35 -3.34
C LEU A 189 12.61 11.82 -4.75
N PHE A 190 12.34 11.01 -5.76
CA PHE A 190 12.57 11.37 -7.16
C PHE A 190 11.82 12.65 -7.54
N ASP A 191 10.53 12.74 -7.22
CA ASP A 191 9.73 13.93 -7.50
C ASP A 191 10.24 15.17 -6.75
N ILE A 192 10.68 14.99 -5.49
CA ILE A 192 11.22 16.11 -4.70
C ILE A 192 12.55 16.60 -5.29
N PHE A 193 13.46 15.70 -5.66
CA PHE A 193 14.72 16.07 -6.31
C PHE A 193 14.50 16.80 -7.65
N SER A 194 13.41 16.49 -8.36
CA SER A 194 13.05 17.15 -9.62
C SER A 194 12.56 18.60 -9.45
N CYS A 195 12.17 19.03 -8.26
CA CYS A 195 11.61 20.38 -8.05
C CYS A 195 12.28 21.19 -6.95
N ILE A 196 13.10 20.59 -6.08
CA ILE A 196 13.71 21.25 -4.92
C ILE A 196 15.21 20.90 -4.88
N SER A 197 16.07 21.92 -4.71
CA SER A 197 17.51 21.72 -4.57
C SER A 197 17.83 20.96 -3.27
N SER A 198 18.71 19.97 -3.38
CA SER A 198 19.19 19.18 -2.24
C SER A 198 20.33 19.86 -1.46
N LYS A 199 20.98 20.88 -2.04
CA LYS A 199 22.17 21.54 -1.46
C LYS A 199 21.86 22.18 -0.11
N GLY A 200 22.62 21.79 0.93
CA GLY A 200 22.46 22.28 2.31
C GLY A 200 21.31 21.63 3.09
N ARG A 201 20.69 20.61 2.50
CA ARG A 201 19.50 19.91 3.03
C ARG A 201 19.78 18.41 3.32
N GLU A 202 21.02 18.05 3.50
CA GLU A 202 21.47 16.67 3.72
C GLU A 202 20.83 16.05 4.96
N HIS A 203 20.54 16.84 6.01
CA HIS A 203 19.84 16.41 7.23
C HIS A 203 18.40 15.94 6.96
N GLU A 204 17.71 16.56 6.00
CA GLU A 204 16.36 16.14 5.59
C GLU A 204 16.42 14.85 4.76
N ILE A 205 17.41 14.75 3.87
CA ILE A 205 17.64 13.55 3.06
C ILE A 205 17.96 12.37 3.95
N LEU A 206 18.80 12.56 4.98
CA LEU A 206 19.11 11.54 5.98
C LEU A 206 17.83 11.03 6.67
N SER A 207 17.02 11.93 7.23
CA SER A 207 15.77 11.58 7.88
C SER A 207 14.84 10.82 6.93
N ARG A 208 14.69 11.29 5.70
CA ARG A 208 13.88 10.63 4.69
C ARG A 208 14.38 9.25 4.33
N LYS A 209 15.70 9.06 4.20
CA LYS A 209 16.30 7.76 3.90
C LYS A 209 16.05 6.77 5.02
N ILE A 210 16.23 7.17 6.27
CA ILE A 210 15.95 6.33 7.44
C ILE A 210 14.46 5.95 7.49
N ARG A 211 13.56 6.91 7.23
CA ARG A 211 12.12 6.65 7.17
C ARG A 211 11.76 5.64 6.07
N ILE A 212 12.34 5.76 4.89
CA ILE A 212 12.16 4.80 3.79
C ILE A 212 12.65 3.40 4.20
N ASN A 213 13.81 3.31 4.83
CA ASN A 213 14.33 2.04 5.34
C ASN A 213 13.36 1.39 6.35
N THR A 214 12.79 2.20 7.25
CA THR A 214 11.83 1.71 8.24
C THR A 214 10.49 1.33 7.58
N GLU A 215 9.89 2.20 6.78
CA GLU A 215 8.53 2.00 6.24
C GLU A 215 8.48 1.00 5.09
N GLN A 216 9.48 1.01 4.19
CA GLN A 216 9.48 0.16 2.98
C GLN A 216 10.30 -1.11 3.14
N ASN A 217 11.47 -1.02 3.80
CA ASN A 217 12.35 -2.17 3.99
C ASN A 217 12.12 -2.87 5.34
N ILE A 218 11.24 -2.31 6.19
CA ILE A 218 10.89 -2.82 7.55
C ILE A 218 12.13 -3.00 8.44
N LYS A 219 13.13 -2.15 8.24
CA LYS A 219 14.35 -2.10 9.03
C LYS A 219 14.26 -0.94 10.02
N LEU A 220 13.93 -1.24 11.28
CA LEU A 220 13.86 -0.22 12.34
C LEU A 220 15.19 0.51 12.50
N PHE A 221 16.29 -0.22 12.50
CA PHE A 221 17.63 0.30 12.71
C PHE A 221 18.39 0.32 11.38
N THR A 222 18.89 1.49 10.99
CA THR A 222 19.74 1.68 9.82
C THR A 222 21.21 1.75 10.26
N PRO A 223 22.11 0.89 9.78
CA PRO A 223 23.54 1.01 10.04
C PRO A 223 24.08 2.37 9.53
N ILE A 224 24.93 3.03 10.31
CA ILE A 224 25.51 4.34 9.95
C ILE A 224 26.24 4.24 8.61
N LYS A 225 26.98 3.16 8.37
CA LYS A 225 27.71 2.90 7.10
C LYS A 225 26.81 2.92 5.86
N ASP A 226 25.51 2.63 6.00
CA ASP A 226 24.56 2.62 4.87
C ASP A 226 24.08 4.04 4.50
N VAL A 227 24.40 5.06 5.31
CA VAL A 227 23.93 6.45 5.13
C VAL A 227 25.05 7.50 5.28
N GLU A 228 26.28 7.10 5.67
CA GLU A 228 27.42 8.02 5.83
C GLU A 228 27.84 8.76 4.56
N TYR A 229 27.46 8.23 3.38
CA TYR A 229 27.69 8.89 2.09
C TYR A 229 26.91 10.21 1.94
N ILE A 230 25.89 10.44 2.79
CA ILE A 230 25.11 11.69 2.81
C ILE A 230 25.88 12.81 3.53
N GLY A 231 26.72 12.45 4.50
CA GLY A 231 27.52 13.36 5.31
C GLY A 231 27.74 12.82 6.73
N ASN A 232 28.24 13.68 7.62
CA ASN A 232 28.40 13.32 9.03
C ASN A 232 27.04 13.07 9.68
N VAL A 233 26.71 11.81 9.93
CA VAL A 233 25.38 11.36 10.39
C VAL A 233 25.00 11.99 11.74
N GLU A 234 25.96 12.16 12.66
CA GLU A 234 25.71 12.74 13.98
C GLU A 234 25.35 14.23 13.88
N GLU A 235 26.15 15.00 13.12
CA GLU A 235 25.88 16.42 12.87
C GLU A 235 24.54 16.63 12.15
N LEU A 236 24.25 15.80 11.13
CA LEU A 236 23.01 15.88 10.37
C LEU A 236 21.79 15.52 11.22
N ALA A 237 21.88 14.47 12.05
CA ALA A 237 20.81 14.09 12.96
C ALA A 237 20.53 15.17 14.00
N ASN A 238 21.58 15.76 14.59
CA ASN A 238 21.45 16.86 15.54
C ASN A 238 20.81 18.09 14.87
N LYS A 239 21.28 18.47 13.67
CA LYS A 239 20.69 19.57 12.90
C LYS A 239 19.20 19.31 12.59
N PHE A 240 18.83 18.10 12.18
CA PHE A 240 17.45 17.73 11.94
C PHE A 240 16.60 17.85 13.21
N ASN A 241 17.07 17.30 14.32
CA ASN A 241 16.35 17.30 15.60
C ASN A 241 16.09 18.71 16.14
N THR A 242 17.03 19.65 15.97
CA THR A 242 16.86 21.06 16.41
C THR A 242 15.79 21.82 15.62
N LEU A 243 15.45 21.36 14.41
CA LEU A 243 14.41 21.97 13.57
C LEU A 243 13.00 21.43 13.85
N LEU A 244 12.91 20.36 14.65
CA LEU A 244 11.61 19.79 15.03
C LEU A 244 10.90 20.67 16.04
N ILE A 245 9.61 20.91 15.84
CA ILE A 245 8.74 21.49 16.89
C ILE A 245 8.53 20.48 18.02
N SER A 246 8.30 20.97 19.23
CA SER A 246 8.19 20.15 20.45
C SER A 246 7.24 18.95 20.32
N LYS A 247 6.11 19.13 19.65
CA LYS A 247 5.11 18.07 19.37
C LYS A 247 5.69 16.90 18.56
N HIS A 248 6.63 17.15 17.66
CA HIS A 248 7.20 16.13 16.77
C HIS A 248 8.47 15.48 17.32
N VAL A 249 9.13 16.07 18.30
CA VAL A 249 10.34 15.53 18.92
C VAL A 249 10.17 14.08 19.40
N PRO A 250 9.11 13.69 20.15
CA PRO A 250 8.95 12.31 20.62
C PRO A 250 8.79 11.28 19.49
N VAL A 251 8.27 11.70 18.32
CA VAL A 251 7.86 10.80 17.24
C VAL A 251 8.87 10.77 16.11
N ARG A 252 9.53 11.90 15.83
CA ARG A 252 10.35 12.08 14.61
C ARG A 252 11.83 12.25 14.84
N SER A 253 12.28 12.43 16.09
CA SER A 253 13.71 12.57 16.37
C SER A 253 14.51 11.40 15.85
N LEU A 254 15.65 11.70 15.25
CA LEU A 254 16.67 10.73 14.92
C LEU A 254 17.48 10.42 16.17
N VAL A 255 17.63 9.16 16.48
CA VAL A 255 18.43 8.65 17.60
C VAL A 255 19.58 7.85 17.04
N ILE A 256 20.78 8.10 17.56
CA ILE A 256 21.97 7.32 17.25
C ILE A 256 22.32 6.50 18.47
N GLU A 257 22.44 5.20 18.27
CA GLU A 257 22.88 4.27 19.29
C GLU A 257 23.89 3.29 18.70
N LYS A 258 25.12 3.33 19.24
CA LYS A 258 26.26 2.57 18.73
C LYS A 258 26.51 2.92 17.26
N ASP A 259 26.41 1.92 16.37
CA ASP A 259 26.62 2.01 14.91
C ASP A 259 25.31 2.18 14.10
N LYS A 260 24.20 2.54 14.74
CA LYS A 260 22.88 2.57 14.12
C LYS A 260 22.18 3.90 14.36
N VAL A 261 21.36 4.29 13.38
CA VAL A 261 20.47 5.45 13.47
C VAL A 261 19.03 5.01 13.17
N TYR A 262 18.07 5.58 13.91
CA TYR A 262 16.64 5.25 13.78
C TYR A 262 15.74 6.42 14.18
N ILE A 263 14.46 6.32 13.83
CA ILE A 263 13.42 7.29 14.21
C ILE A 263 12.78 6.83 15.51
N LYS A 264 12.85 7.66 16.56
CA LYS A 264 12.40 7.35 17.93
C LYS A 264 10.96 6.82 18.01
N GLY A 265 10.03 7.38 17.23
CA GLY A 265 8.63 7.01 17.31
C GLY A 265 8.34 5.57 16.92
N TYR A 266 9.03 5.03 15.92
CA TYR A 266 8.83 3.63 15.50
C TYR A 266 9.35 2.63 16.53
N GLU A 267 10.46 2.96 17.15
CA GLU A 267 11.00 2.16 18.27
C GLU A 267 10.06 2.21 19.47
N ALA A 268 9.62 3.41 19.86
CA ALA A 268 8.70 3.60 20.99
C ALA A 268 7.36 2.86 20.80
N ASP A 269 6.82 2.82 19.58
CA ASP A 269 5.62 2.04 19.28
C ASP A 269 5.86 0.54 19.45
N THR A 270 6.99 0.04 18.97
CA THR A 270 7.39 -1.37 19.15
C THR A 270 7.50 -1.73 20.63
N VAL A 271 8.23 -0.92 21.41
CA VAL A 271 8.39 -1.12 22.87
C VAL A 271 7.04 -1.07 23.58
N THR A 272 6.17 -0.15 23.22
CA THR A 272 4.83 -0.04 23.81
C THR A 272 4.02 -1.31 23.60
N ILE A 273 4.01 -1.86 22.37
CA ILE A 273 3.29 -3.10 22.07
C ILE A 273 3.85 -4.27 22.85
N ILE A 274 5.18 -4.44 22.87
CA ILE A 274 5.83 -5.54 23.57
C ILE A 274 5.55 -5.46 25.07
N ASN A 275 5.65 -4.29 25.69
CA ASN A 275 5.34 -4.09 27.11
C ASN A 275 3.86 -4.36 27.43
N ASP A 276 2.93 -3.95 26.56
CA ASP A 276 1.50 -4.29 26.72
C ASP A 276 1.29 -5.80 26.67
N LEU A 277 1.89 -6.50 25.70
CA LEU A 277 1.81 -7.96 25.62
C LEU A 277 2.42 -8.64 26.85
N ILE A 278 3.56 -8.16 27.36
CA ILE A 278 4.17 -8.68 28.61
C ILE A 278 3.21 -8.48 29.79
N SER A 279 2.57 -7.32 29.90
CA SER A 279 1.62 -7.04 30.98
C SER A 279 0.38 -7.92 30.98
N ARG A 280 0.01 -8.48 29.79
CA ARG A 280 -1.11 -9.41 29.60
C ARG A 280 -0.74 -10.87 29.88
N VAL A 281 0.52 -11.18 30.17
CA VAL A 281 0.94 -12.54 30.56
C VAL A 281 0.47 -12.82 31.97
N GLY A 282 -0.76 -13.35 32.10
CA GLY A 282 -1.39 -13.70 33.39
C GLY A 282 -1.04 -15.13 33.84
N LYS A 283 -1.88 -15.68 34.72
CA LYS A 283 -1.63 -16.98 35.37
C LYS A 283 -2.24 -18.19 34.64
N GLY A 284 -2.87 -17.99 33.52
CA GLY A 284 -3.57 -19.05 32.78
C GLY A 284 -4.87 -19.53 33.47
N LEU A 285 -5.35 -20.67 33.01
CA LEU A 285 -6.59 -21.25 33.48
C LEU A 285 -6.31 -22.45 34.39
N ALA A 286 -6.73 -22.37 35.67
CA ALA A 286 -6.60 -23.48 36.60
C ALA A 286 -7.31 -24.73 36.07
N GLY A 287 -6.63 -25.88 36.09
CA GLY A 287 -7.19 -27.15 35.58
C GLY A 287 -7.30 -27.30 34.07
N TYR A 288 -6.89 -26.27 33.27
CA TYR A 288 -7.01 -26.26 31.83
C TYR A 288 -6.44 -27.53 31.16
N ARG A 289 -5.21 -27.92 31.51
CA ARG A 289 -4.53 -29.06 30.89
C ARG A 289 -5.33 -30.36 31.05
N ASN A 290 -5.91 -30.60 32.26
CA ASN A 290 -6.72 -31.80 32.52
C ASN A 290 -8.04 -31.74 31.73
N ALA A 291 -8.73 -30.61 31.78
CA ALA A 291 -9.99 -30.42 31.04
C ALA A 291 -9.81 -30.54 29.54
N MET A 292 -8.76 -29.93 28.98
CA MET A 292 -8.41 -30.06 27.57
C MET A 292 -8.02 -31.50 27.21
N GLY A 293 -7.31 -32.21 28.10
CA GLY A 293 -6.97 -33.61 27.93
C GLY A 293 -8.19 -34.52 27.80
N THR A 294 -9.20 -34.33 28.68
CA THR A 294 -10.48 -35.05 28.59
C THR A 294 -11.19 -34.71 27.29
N TRP A 295 -11.32 -33.43 26.94
CA TRP A 295 -11.96 -33.02 25.69
C TRP A 295 -11.29 -33.58 24.43
N LEU A 296 -9.95 -33.69 24.40
CA LEU A 296 -9.22 -34.29 23.30
C LEU A 296 -9.45 -35.81 23.15
N GLN A 297 -9.73 -36.51 24.25
CA GLN A 297 -10.12 -37.93 24.22
C GLN A 297 -11.52 -38.12 23.64
N GLU A 298 -12.44 -37.21 23.96
CA GLU A 298 -13.83 -37.24 23.46
C GLU A 298 -13.96 -36.68 22.03
N THR A 299 -12.94 -35.91 21.54
CA THR A 299 -12.97 -35.25 20.25
C THR A 299 -11.82 -35.73 19.35
N PRO A 300 -11.94 -36.91 18.72
CA PRO A 300 -10.85 -37.51 17.93
C PRO A 300 -10.53 -36.77 16.61
N THR A 301 -11.17 -35.63 16.35
CA THR A 301 -11.04 -34.86 15.10
C THR A 301 -9.78 -34.02 15.03
N VAL A 302 -8.96 -33.94 16.10
CA VAL A 302 -7.68 -33.22 16.05
C VAL A 302 -6.66 -34.07 15.29
N ASP A 303 -6.20 -33.53 14.19
CA ASP A 303 -5.54 -34.22 13.08
C ASP A 303 -4.06 -34.59 13.33
N CYS A 304 -3.42 -34.07 14.38
CA CYS A 304 -2.02 -34.39 14.66
C CYS A 304 -1.59 -34.15 16.11
N GLU A 305 -0.54 -34.85 16.53
CA GLU A 305 0.05 -34.76 17.87
C GLU A 305 0.65 -33.39 18.17
N GLU A 306 1.21 -32.69 17.17
CA GLU A 306 1.72 -31.31 17.32
C GLU A 306 0.62 -30.37 17.82
N LYS A 307 -0.55 -30.37 17.19
CA LYS A 307 -1.70 -29.56 17.61
C LYS A 307 -2.27 -29.98 18.96
N LYS A 308 -2.33 -31.28 19.24
CA LYS A 308 -2.77 -31.79 20.55
C LYS A 308 -1.87 -31.27 21.67
N SER A 309 -0.54 -31.35 21.49
CA SER A 309 0.42 -30.85 22.45
C SER A 309 0.26 -29.34 22.69
N ILE A 310 0.10 -28.56 21.62
CA ILE A 310 -0.12 -27.10 21.72
C ILE A 310 -1.42 -26.81 22.48
N LEU A 311 -2.53 -27.49 22.14
CA LEU A 311 -3.81 -27.30 22.80
C LEU A 311 -3.76 -27.63 24.31
N LEU A 312 -3.03 -28.70 24.70
CA LEU A 312 -2.87 -29.09 26.11
C LEU A 312 -2.12 -28.01 26.92
N ASP A 313 -1.15 -27.35 26.33
CA ASP A 313 -0.25 -26.44 27.05
C ASP A 313 -0.67 -24.97 26.98
N MET A 314 -1.42 -24.56 25.95
CA MET A 314 -1.64 -23.19 25.55
C MET A 314 -2.03 -22.23 26.69
N PHE A 315 -3.01 -22.62 27.49
CA PHE A 315 -3.48 -21.80 28.60
C PHE A 315 -3.27 -22.44 29.98
N SER A 316 -2.38 -23.41 30.06
CA SER A 316 -2.08 -24.08 31.32
C SER A 316 -1.37 -23.16 32.33
N LYS A 317 -0.58 -22.21 31.85
CA LYS A 317 0.25 -21.33 32.69
C LYS A 317 0.01 -19.83 32.41
N TYR A 318 -0.46 -19.46 31.24
CA TYR A 318 -0.57 -18.07 30.79
C TYR A 318 -1.85 -17.80 30.02
N ASP A 319 -2.28 -16.53 29.98
CA ASP A 319 -3.50 -16.08 29.33
C ASP A 319 -3.24 -15.60 27.89
N LEU A 320 -1.99 -15.62 27.42
CA LEU A 320 -1.54 -15.19 26.10
C LEU A 320 -0.89 -16.36 25.36
N ALA A 321 -1.21 -16.52 24.08
CA ALA A 321 -0.55 -17.48 23.19
C ALA A 321 -0.16 -16.83 21.87
N LEU A 322 1.07 -17.10 21.40
CA LEU A 322 1.58 -16.72 20.10
C LEU A 322 1.77 -17.98 19.24
N ILE A 323 1.11 -18.03 18.08
CA ILE A 323 1.14 -19.17 17.17
C ILE A 323 1.79 -18.73 15.86
N TYR A 324 2.98 -19.23 15.62
CA TYR A 324 3.72 -19.06 14.39
C TYR A 324 3.54 -20.31 13.52
N GLY A 325 3.61 -20.14 12.20
CA GLY A 325 3.61 -21.28 11.30
C GLY A 325 3.51 -20.85 9.84
N ALA A 326 4.06 -21.67 8.95
CA ALA A 326 3.97 -21.43 7.52
C ALA A 326 2.54 -21.52 6.98
N ALA A 327 2.33 -21.04 5.75
CA ALA A 327 1.08 -21.27 5.05
C ALA A 327 0.82 -22.79 4.91
N GLY A 328 -0.40 -23.22 5.24
CA GLY A 328 -0.79 -24.64 5.14
C GLY A 328 -0.39 -25.53 6.30
N THR A 329 0.17 -25.00 7.41
CA THR A 329 0.45 -25.78 8.63
C THR A 329 -0.78 -25.99 9.54
N GLY A 330 -1.92 -25.45 9.16
CA GLY A 330 -3.18 -25.69 9.88
C GLY A 330 -3.42 -24.73 11.05
N LYS A 331 -2.90 -23.50 11.02
CA LYS A 331 -3.16 -22.44 12.02
C LYS A 331 -4.64 -22.23 12.25
N THR A 332 -5.41 -22.02 11.18
CA THR A 332 -6.88 -21.82 11.28
C THR A 332 -7.60 -23.05 11.82
N THR A 333 -7.11 -24.26 11.52
CA THR A 333 -7.63 -25.52 12.09
C THR A 333 -7.39 -25.57 13.60
N LEU A 334 -6.22 -25.14 14.07
CA LEU A 334 -5.91 -25.04 15.50
C LEU A 334 -6.84 -24.04 16.20
N ILE A 335 -7.06 -22.86 15.61
CA ILE A 335 -8.03 -21.87 16.10
C ILE A 335 -9.43 -22.48 16.17
N LYS A 336 -9.85 -23.24 15.17
CA LYS A 336 -11.16 -23.91 15.13
C LYS A 336 -11.31 -24.91 16.28
N HIS A 337 -10.33 -25.76 16.52
CA HIS A 337 -10.37 -26.72 17.64
C HIS A 337 -10.45 -26.00 19.00
N LEU A 338 -9.62 -24.98 19.18
CA LEU A 338 -9.65 -24.16 20.40
C LEU A 338 -11.00 -23.47 20.60
N SER A 339 -11.57 -22.92 19.52
CA SER A 339 -12.88 -22.27 19.54
C SER A 339 -14.01 -23.25 19.87
N SER A 340 -13.90 -24.51 19.44
CA SER A 340 -14.86 -25.57 19.76
C SER A 340 -14.77 -26.00 21.22
N TYR A 341 -13.57 -26.06 21.80
CA TYR A 341 -13.38 -26.30 23.21
C TYR A 341 -14.03 -25.19 24.07
N PHE A 342 -13.92 -23.94 23.65
CA PHE A 342 -14.55 -22.79 24.30
C PHE A 342 -15.93 -22.43 23.69
N ALA A 343 -16.77 -23.43 23.35
CA ALA A 343 -18.02 -23.18 22.63
C ALA A 343 -18.94 -22.17 23.33
N ASP A 344 -19.04 -22.22 24.66
CA ASP A 344 -19.93 -21.39 25.47
C ASP A 344 -19.34 -19.99 25.77
N SER A 345 -18.05 -19.78 25.58
CA SER A 345 -17.37 -18.52 25.84
C SER A 345 -17.64 -17.49 24.73
N SER A 346 -17.64 -16.20 25.08
CA SER A 346 -17.71 -15.10 24.13
C SER A 346 -16.39 -14.95 23.38
N LYS A 347 -16.46 -14.96 22.04
CA LYS A 347 -15.28 -14.97 21.16
C LYS A 347 -15.31 -13.83 20.16
N LEU A 348 -14.17 -13.14 20.02
CA LEU A 348 -13.94 -12.17 18.97
C LEU A 348 -12.79 -12.63 18.06
N PHE A 349 -13.07 -12.68 16.77
CA PHE A 349 -12.08 -12.98 15.73
C PHE A 349 -11.76 -11.73 14.92
N LEU A 350 -10.48 -11.37 14.90
CA LEU A 350 -9.97 -10.21 14.18
C LEU A 350 -9.02 -10.64 13.08
N ALA A 351 -9.15 -9.99 11.92
CA ALA A 351 -8.22 -10.12 10.81
C ALA A 351 -7.93 -8.75 10.19
N ASN A 352 -6.84 -8.63 9.45
CA ASN A 352 -6.47 -7.33 8.85
C ASN A 352 -7.33 -6.98 7.62
N THR A 353 -7.88 -7.97 6.92
CA THR A 353 -8.63 -7.75 5.66
C THR A 353 -10.00 -8.43 5.68
N ASN A 354 -10.94 -7.92 4.86
CA ASN A 354 -12.25 -8.53 4.70
C ASN A 354 -12.19 -9.97 4.18
N PRO A 355 -11.37 -10.32 3.16
CA PRO A 355 -11.24 -11.72 2.73
C PRO A 355 -10.75 -12.65 3.84
N ALA A 356 -9.76 -12.24 4.64
CA ALA A 356 -9.27 -13.03 5.76
C ALA A 356 -10.37 -13.23 6.83
N LYS A 357 -11.12 -12.16 7.17
CA LYS A 357 -12.27 -12.23 8.08
C LYS A 357 -13.34 -13.20 7.60
N GLU A 358 -13.74 -13.14 6.32
CA GLU A 358 -14.76 -14.03 5.76
C GLU A 358 -14.27 -15.48 5.68
N ASN A 359 -12.98 -15.70 5.41
CA ASN A 359 -12.37 -17.03 5.46
C ASN A 359 -12.46 -17.63 6.88
N LEU A 360 -12.12 -16.85 7.91
CA LEU A 360 -12.28 -17.26 9.30
C LEU A 360 -13.75 -17.61 9.60
N ARG A 361 -14.70 -16.75 9.23
CA ARG A 361 -16.13 -16.97 9.44
C ARG A 361 -16.65 -18.27 8.78
N ARG A 362 -16.18 -18.57 7.56
CA ARG A 362 -16.57 -19.80 6.84
C ARG A 362 -16.01 -21.07 7.49
N GLN A 363 -14.79 -20.99 8.03
CA GLN A 363 -14.11 -22.14 8.63
C GLN A 363 -14.50 -22.38 10.09
N ILE A 364 -14.73 -21.31 10.85
CA ILE A 364 -15.06 -21.36 12.27
C ILE A 364 -16.58 -21.17 12.44
N LYS A 365 -17.29 -22.30 12.51
CA LYS A 365 -18.75 -22.32 12.67
C LYS A 365 -19.10 -22.67 14.12
N VAL A 366 -18.71 -21.81 15.07
CA VAL A 366 -18.92 -22.01 16.51
C VAL A 366 -19.82 -20.90 17.05
N SER A 367 -20.70 -21.22 17.99
CA SER A 367 -21.58 -20.27 18.67
C SER A 367 -20.79 -19.18 19.41
N ASN A 368 -21.47 -18.09 19.81
CA ASN A 368 -20.90 -16.98 20.59
C ASN A 368 -19.63 -16.38 19.97
N SER A 369 -19.63 -16.21 18.62
CA SER A 369 -18.48 -15.77 17.84
C SER A 369 -18.81 -14.53 17.02
N GLU A 370 -18.02 -13.48 17.21
CA GLU A 370 -18.06 -12.24 16.44
C GLU A 370 -16.83 -12.12 15.55
N PHE A 371 -16.99 -11.54 14.34
CA PHE A 371 -15.92 -11.42 13.36
C PHE A 371 -15.82 -9.99 12.85
N SER A 372 -14.62 -9.40 12.90
CA SER A 372 -14.38 -8.04 12.40
C SER A 372 -13.01 -7.90 11.77
N THR A 373 -12.83 -6.81 11.01
CA THR A 373 -11.48 -6.38 10.67
C THR A 373 -10.92 -5.49 11.79
N ILE A 374 -9.60 -5.44 11.93
CA ILE A 374 -8.93 -4.56 12.93
C ILE A 374 -9.34 -3.10 12.71
N ALA A 375 -9.45 -2.65 11.46
CA ALA A 375 -9.85 -1.28 11.15
C ALA A 375 -11.30 -0.94 11.56
N SER A 376 -12.20 -1.93 11.59
CA SER A 376 -13.63 -1.73 11.91
C SER A 376 -14.06 -2.28 13.27
N CYS A 377 -13.15 -2.85 14.06
CA CYS A 377 -13.49 -3.48 15.34
C CYS A 377 -13.78 -2.49 16.48
N SER A 378 -13.54 -1.20 16.30
CA SER A 378 -13.68 -0.21 17.39
C SER A 378 -15.03 -0.24 18.12
N PRO A 379 -16.20 -0.42 17.45
CA PRO A 379 -17.48 -0.58 18.14
C PRO A 379 -17.57 -1.84 18.99
N LEU A 380 -16.88 -2.92 18.61
CA LEU A 380 -16.91 -4.21 19.29
C LEU A 380 -15.99 -4.24 20.51
N VAL A 381 -14.84 -3.56 20.47
CA VAL A 381 -13.85 -3.59 21.55
C VAL A 381 -14.04 -2.48 22.58
N ASN A 382 -14.72 -1.37 22.22
CA ASN A 382 -14.96 -0.27 23.15
C ASN A 382 -16.00 -0.64 24.20
N GLY A 383 -15.53 -0.91 25.43
CA GLY A 383 -16.38 -1.19 26.58
C GLY A 383 -16.92 -2.64 26.66
N ASN A 384 -16.63 -3.48 25.69
CA ASN A 384 -16.97 -4.90 25.71
C ASN A 384 -15.81 -5.73 26.28
N ASN A 385 -16.17 -6.82 26.93
CA ASN A 385 -15.22 -7.80 27.45
C ASN A 385 -15.49 -9.15 26.80
N TYR A 386 -14.45 -9.77 26.25
CA TYR A 386 -14.52 -11.09 25.64
C TYR A 386 -13.76 -12.11 26.48
N ASP A 387 -14.28 -13.33 26.52
CA ASP A 387 -13.55 -14.42 27.18
C ASP A 387 -12.28 -14.76 26.41
N ILE A 388 -12.36 -14.76 25.06
CA ILE A 388 -11.20 -15.05 24.23
C ILE A 388 -11.21 -14.21 22.93
N VAL A 389 -10.07 -13.66 22.60
CA VAL A 389 -9.84 -12.91 21.35
C VAL A 389 -8.78 -13.59 20.51
N PHE A 390 -9.09 -13.79 19.25
CA PHE A 390 -8.18 -14.31 18.24
C PHE A 390 -7.83 -13.20 17.24
N ILE A 391 -6.53 -12.99 17.00
CA ILE A 391 -6.05 -12.09 15.95
C ILE A 391 -5.29 -12.94 14.95
N ASP A 392 -5.82 -13.09 13.76
CA ASP A 392 -5.20 -13.86 12.67
C ASP A 392 -4.45 -12.95 11.71
N GLU A 393 -3.49 -13.52 10.98
CA GLU A 393 -2.58 -12.81 10.07
C GLU A 393 -1.84 -11.64 10.74
N CYS A 394 -1.38 -11.83 11.98
CA CYS A 394 -0.70 -10.80 12.78
C CYS A 394 0.52 -10.18 12.10
N SER A 395 1.21 -10.90 11.22
CA SER A 395 2.33 -10.39 10.43
C SER A 395 1.95 -9.27 9.46
N THR A 396 0.67 -9.19 9.09
CA THR A 396 0.14 -8.14 8.19
C THR A 396 -0.35 -6.89 8.95
N VAL A 397 -0.35 -6.91 10.28
CA VAL A 397 -0.83 -5.82 11.14
C VAL A 397 0.32 -4.88 11.48
N ASP A 398 0.18 -3.60 11.12
CA ASP A 398 1.18 -2.58 11.43
C ASP A 398 1.23 -2.21 12.91
N ASN A 399 2.36 -1.63 13.36
CA ASN A 399 2.57 -1.26 14.75
C ASN A 399 1.52 -0.25 15.24
N ALA A 400 1.15 0.74 14.45
CA ALA A 400 0.17 1.75 14.86
C ALA A 400 -1.22 1.14 15.08
N ALA A 401 -1.66 0.27 14.17
CA ALA A 401 -2.94 -0.43 14.29
C ALA A 401 -2.97 -1.36 15.51
N MET A 402 -1.90 -2.13 15.73
CA MET A 402 -1.81 -3.04 16.90
C MET A 402 -1.79 -2.27 18.21
N LYS A 403 -1.00 -1.20 18.31
CA LYS A 403 -0.94 -0.34 19.48
C LYS A 403 -2.32 0.25 19.84
N GLU A 404 -3.07 0.76 18.85
CA GLU A 404 -4.41 1.30 19.07
C GLU A 404 -5.44 0.22 19.43
N LEU A 405 -5.31 -0.97 18.87
CA LEU A 405 -6.15 -2.11 19.23
C LEU A 405 -5.93 -2.52 20.68
N LEU A 406 -4.68 -2.74 21.10
CA LEU A 406 -4.33 -3.21 22.45
C LEU A 406 -4.81 -2.25 23.54
N LYS A 407 -4.77 -0.92 23.31
CA LYS A 407 -5.31 0.08 24.25
C LYS A 407 -6.79 -0.08 24.55
N LYS A 408 -7.57 -0.62 23.63
CA LYS A 408 -9.04 -0.73 23.73
C LYS A 408 -9.50 -2.15 24.03
N LEU A 409 -8.62 -3.11 23.78
CA LEU A 409 -8.94 -4.53 23.87
C LEU A 409 -9.00 -4.98 25.32
N ASN A 410 -10.17 -5.48 25.73
CA ASN A 410 -10.37 -6.13 27.01
C ASN A 410 -10.79 -7.59 26.78
N CYS A 411 -9.96 -8.52 27.21
CA CYS A 411 -10.22 -9.96 27.08
C CYS A 411 -9.50 -10.74 28.17
N ARG A 412 -10.03 -11.91 28.49
CA ARG A 412 -9.39 -12.83 29.44
C ARG A 412 -8.26 -13.60 28.78
N LEU A 413 -8.46 -14.10 27.57
CA LEU A 413 -7.47 -14.88 26.81
C LEU A 413 -7.20 -14.20 25.46
N LEU A 414 -5.93 -14.15 25.06
CA LEU A 414 -5.52 -13.56 23.79
C LEU A 414 -4.68 -14.57 22.98
N VAL A 415 -5.09 -14.80 21.74
CA VAL A 415 -4.38 -15.68 20.78
C VAL A 415 -3.95 -14.86 19.58
N LEU A 416 -2.64 -14.78 19.36
CA LEU A 416 -2.02 -14.08 18.24
C LEU A 416 -1.47 -15.11 17.24
N VAL A 417 -1.91 -15.03 15.99
CA VAL A 417 -1.59 -16.04 14.98
C VAL A 417 -1.03 -15.38 13.72
N GLY A 418 0.03 -15.94 13.16
CA GLY A 418 0.59 -15.38 11.93
C GLY A 418 1.76 -16.18 11.35
N ASP A 419 2.25 -15.69 10.22
CA ASP A 419 3.42 -16.22 9.52
C ASP A 419 4.41 -15.07 9.25
N VAL A 420 5.54 -15.06 9.93
CA VAL A 420 6.55 -14.00 9.81
C VAL A 420 7.30 -14.00 8.48
N TYR A 421 7.12 -15.03 7.67
CA TYR A 421 7.74 -15.16 6.34
C TYR A 421 6.80 -14.79 5.19
N GLN A 422 5.51 -14.52 5.48
CA GLN A 422 4.56 -13.99 4.50
C GLN A 422 4.73 -12.48 4.27
N ILE A 423 3.94 -11.96 3.33
CA ILE A 423 3.91 -10.51 3.03
C ILE A 423 3.64 -9.74 4.31
N ARG A 424 4.50 -8.77 4.59
CA ARG A 424 4.41 -7.93 5.78
C ARG A 424 3.34 -6.85 5.61
N SER A 425 3.06 -6.13 6.68
CA SER A 425 2.15 -4.98 6.68
C SER A 425 2.59 -3.89 5.69
N ILE A 426 1.63 -3.17 5.11
CA ILE A 426 1.88 -2.06 4.16
C ILE A 426 2.59 -0.89 4.86
N LYS A 427 2.22 -0.60 6.13
CA LYS A 427 2.91 0.33 7.00
C LYS A 427 3.91 -0.43 7.86
N PHE A 428 4.79 0.28 8.53
CA PHE A 428 5.78 -0.34 9.40
C PHE A 428 5.14 -1.25 10.46
N GLY A 429 5.53 -2.52 10.46
CA GLY A 429 5.06 -3.53 11.41
C GLY A 429 6.13 -4.59 11.64
N ASN A 430 6.74 -4.59 12.82
CA ASN A 430 7.76 -5.56 13.22
C ASN A 430 7.43 -6.24 14.56
N TRP A 431 6.40 -5.78 15.27
CA TRP A 431 6.05 -6.23 16.61
C TRP A 431 5.86 -7.74 16.72
N PHE A 432 5.15 -8.36 15.75
CA PHE A 432 4.87 -9.79 15.81
C PHE A 432 6.13 -10.65 15.64
N SER A 433 7.03 -10.25 14.73
CA SER A 433 8.30 -10.95 14.55
C SER A 433 9.23 -10.81 15.75
N LEU A 434 9.16 -9.70 16.48
CA LEU A 434 9.96 -9.44 17.67
C LEU A 434 9.37 -10.04 18.94
N ALA A 435 8.06 -10.16 19.05
CA ALA A 435 7.37 -10.63 20.25
C ALA A 435 7.92 -11.97 20.77
N ARG A 436 8.29 -12.89 19.88
CA ARG A 436 8.87 -14.21 20.23
C ARG A 436 10.16 -14.15 21.03
N TYR A 437 10.91 -13.04 20.95
CA TYR A 437 12.20 -12.88 21.64
C TYR A 437 12.08 -12.23 23.01
N PHE A 438 10.96 -11.56 23.30
CA PHE A 438 10.73 -10.81 24.52
C PHE A 438 9.68 -11.42 25.45
N LEU A 439 8.89 -12.34 24.92
CA LEU A 439 7.86 -13.05 25.68
C LEU A 439 8.35 -14.42 26.15
N PRO A 440 7.77 -15.00 27.22
CA PRO A 440 8.15 -16.32 27.70
C PRO A 440 8.07 -17.37 26.58
N SER A 441 9.09 -18.23 26.45
CA SER A 441 9.16 -19.24 25.37
C SER A 441 8.01 -20.25 25.39
N ASN A 442 7.40 -20.48 26.55
CA ASN A 442 6.29 -21.42 26.71
C ASN A 442 4.90 -20.87 26.35
N ILE A 443 4.82 -19.64 25.85
CA ILE A 443 3.60 -19.11 25.18
C ILE A 443 3.80 -18.96 23.68
N VAL A 444 4.99 -19.28 23.16
CA VAL A 444 5.37 -19.20 21.75
C VAL A 444 5.32 -20.59 21.17
N TYR A 445 4.40 -20.81 20.27
CA TYR A 445 4.18 -22.09 19.58
C TYR A 445 4.49 -21.93 18.10
N GLU A 446 5.12 -22.94 17.49
CA GLU A 446 5.39 -22.95 16.06
C GLU A 446 4.83 -24.22 15.44
N LEU A 447 3.96 -24.08 14.42
CA LEU A 447 3.45 -25.19 13.62
C LEU A 447 4.36 -25.43 12.45
N ASN A 448 5.00 -26.59 12.42
CA ASN A 448 6.00 -26.95 11.42
C ASN A 448 5.50 -27.95 10.38
N THR A 449 4.46 -28.74 10.71
CA THR A 449 3.94 -29.79 9.84
C THR A 449 3.05 -29.22 8.74
N PRO A 450 3.46 -29.26 7.44
CA PRO A 450 2.63 -28.79 6.34
C PRO A 450 1.57 -29.83 5.96
N TYR A 451 0.31 -29.39 5.85
CA TYR A 451 -0.83 -30.23 5.42
C TYR A 451 -1.31 -29.94 4.00
N ARG A 452 -0.88 -28.81 3.40
CA ARG A 452 -1.35 -28.36 2.09
C ARG A 452 -0.83 -29.23 0.94
N SER A 453 0.36 -29.80 1.06
CA SER A 453 0.94 -30.68 0.05
C SER A 453 1.59 -31.90 0.70
N LYS A 454 1.37 -33.08 0.06
CA LYS A 454 2.04 -34.34 0.42
C LYS A 454 3.31 -34.57 -0.42
N HIS A 455 3.56 -33.74 -1.44
CA HIS A 455 4.74 -33.86 -2.31
C HIS A 455 5.97 -33.27 -1.60
N SER A 456 6.91 -34.12 -1.26
CA SER A 456 8.15 -33.74 -0.54
C SER A 456 8.97 -32.67 -1.28
N SER A 457 9.06 -32.76 -2.60
CA SER A 457 9.78 -31.80 -3.43
C SER A 457 9.15 -30.41 -3.41
N MET A 458 7.81 -30.32 -3.37
CA MET A 458 7.13 -29.04 -3.25
C MET A 458 7.31 -28.42 -1.86
N VAL A 459 7.27 -29.23 -0.81
CA VAL A 459 7.55 -28.77 0.57
C VAL A 459 8.99 -28.27 0.68
N GLU A 460 9.94 -28.95 0.06
CA GLU A 460 11.33 -28.52 0.02
C GLU A 460 11.50 -27.19 -0.73
N LEU A 461 10.83 -27.01 -1.88
CA LEU A 461 10.80 -25.74 -2.60
C LEU A 461 10.29 -24.61 -1.70
N TRP A 462 9.17 -24.82 -1.01
CA TRP A 462 8.63 -23.81 -0.10
C TRP A 462 9.60 -23.44 1.02
N ASN A 463 10.30 -24.41 1.58
CA ASN A 463 11.30 -24.17 2.60
C ASN A 463 12.50 -23.37 2.06
N LYS A 464 12.99 -23.70 0.85
CA LYS A 464 14.07 -22.95 0.18
C LYS A 464 13.67 -21.50 -0.11
N VAL A 465 12.48 -21.28 -0.67
CA VAL A 465 11.95 -19.93 -0.92
C VAL A 465 11.77 -19.16 0.40
N ARG A 466 11.26 -19.82 1.44
CA ARG A 466 11.05 -19.21 2.76
C ARG A 466 12.35 -18.79 3.44
N SER A 467 13.39 -19.59 3.32
CA SER A 467 14.72 -19.30 3.88
C SER A 467 15.58 -18.40 2.99
N LEU A 468 15.11 -18.04 1.79
CA LEU A 468 15.88 -17.33 0.76
C LEU A 468 17.20 -18.08 0.44
N ASP A 469 17.11 -19.41 0.31
CA ASP A 469 18.26 -20.27 -0.01
C ASP A 469 18.81 -19.88 -1.39
N GLU A 470 20.12 -19.64 -1.49
CA GLU A 470 20.79 -19.23 -2.72
C GLU A 470 20.65 -20.27 -3.85
N ARG A 471 20.43 -21.54 -3.51
CA ARG A 471 20.23 -22.64 -4.46
C ARG A 471 18.77 -22.87 -4.84
N THR A 472 17.87 -21.92 -4.57
CA THR A 472 16.44 -22.06 -4.92
C THR A 472 16.25 -22.14 -6.43
N GLU A 473 16.96 -21.33 -7.22
CA GLU A 473 16.87 -21.33 -8.68
C GLU A 473 17.35 -22.65 -9.28
N GLU A 474 18.48 -23.17 -8.79
CA GLU A 474 19.01 -24.49 -9.20
C GLU A 474 18.00 -25.59 -8.89
N TYR A 475 17.41 -25.58 -7.69
CA TYR A 475 16.38 -26.55 -7.30
C TYR A 475 15.14 -26.51 -8.19
N ILE A 476 14.65 -25.31 -8.52
CA ILE A 476 13.53 -25.10 -9.43
C ILE A 476 13.82 -25.71 -10.81
N ALA A 477 15.04 -25.52 -11.32
CA ALA A 477 15.46 -26.07 -12.61
C ALA A 477 15.56 -27.60 -12.57
N ILE A 478 16.20 -28.19 -11.54
CA ILE A 478 16.37 -29.65 -11.39
C ILE A 478 15.01 -30.36 -11.24
N GLN A 479 14.07 -29.75 -10.51
CA GLN A 479 12.74 -30.33 -10.29
C GLN A 479 11.75 -30.03 -11.42
N HIS A 480 12.18 -29.36 -12.49
CA HIS A 480 11.34 -28.95 -13.63
C HIS A 480 10.11 -28.11 -13.21
N TYR A 481 10.24 -27.28 -12.17
CA TYR A 481 9.19 -26.33 -11.75
C TYR A 481 9.19 -25.06 -12.59
N ALA A 482 10.17 -24.86 -13.45
CA ALA A 482 10.20 -23.78 -14.42
C ALA A 482 10.48 -24.35 -15.82
N SER A 483 9.84 -23.74 -16.81
CA SER A 483 10.07 -24.01 -18.23
C SER A 483 10.23 -22.68 -18.96
N GLU A 484 10.71 -22.72 -20.19
CA GLU A 484 10.66 -21.55 -21.07
C GLU A 484 9.21 -21.12 -21.28
N LEU A 485 9.01 -19.80 -21.32
CA LEU A 485 7.69 -19.23 -21.56
C LEU A 485 7.28 -19.46 -23.02
N ASP A 486 6.22 -20.21 -23.25
CA ASP A 486 5.68 -20.51 -24.55
C ASP A 486 4.16 -20.25 -24.62
N ASP A 487 3.53 -20.64 -25.72
CA ASP A 487 2.12 -20.44 -25.96
C ASP A 487 1.18 -21.34 -25.14
N SER A 488 1.71 -22.32 -24.41
CA SER A 488 0.93 -23.17 -23.49
C SER A 488 0.29 -22.37 -22.35
N ILE A 489 0.87 -21.22 -21.98
CA ILE A 489 0.31 -20.32 -20.95
C ILE A 489 -1.14 -19.87 -21.28
N PHE A 490 -1.53 -19.91 -22.55
CA PHE A 490 -2.89 -19.52 -22.99
C PHE A 490 -3.84 -20.72 -23.10
N VAL A 491 -3.36 -21.93 -22.85
CA VAL A 491 -4.17 -23.15 -22.86
C VAL A 491 -4.61 -23.44 -21.43
N ARG A 492 -5.89 -23.31 -21.18
CA ARG A 492 -6.47 -23.60 -19.87
C ARG A 492 -6.66 -25.11 -19.73
N GLU A 493 -6.02 -25.70 -18.75
CA GLU A 493 -6.11 -27.13 -18.44
C GLU A 493 -7.20 -27.42 -17.41
N ASP A 494 -7.41 -26.51 -16.44
CA ASP A 494 -8.42 -26.67 -15.38
C ASP A 494 -9.26 -25.39 -15.20
N SER A 495 -10.48 -25.57 -14.67
CA SER A 495 -11.39 -24.46 -14.36
C SER A 495 -10.85 -23.50 -13.30
N ASP A 496 -10.03 -24.01 -12.39
CA ASP A 496 -9.44 -23.22 -11.27
C ASP A 496 -8.05 -22.67 -11.56
N GLU A 497 -7.54 -22.84 -12.78
CA GLU A 497 -6.24 -22.32 -13.19
C GLU A 497 -6.24 -20.79 -13.21
N ILE A 498 -5.17 -20.19 -12.67
CA ILE A 498 -4.93 -18.75 -12.70
C ILE A 498 -3.48 -18.44 -13.11
N ILE A 499 -3.29 -17.35 -13.85
CA ILE A 499 -1.98 -16.84 -14.20
C ILE A 499 -1.58 -15.75 -13.20
N LEU A 500 -0.46 -15.93 -12.53
CA LEU A 500 0.12 -14.95 -11.60
C LEU A 500 1.15 -14.10 -12.34
N CYS A 501 0.91 -12.79 -12.42
CA CYS A 501 1.83 -11.83 -13.01
C CYS A 501 2.46 -10.96 -11.92
N LEU A 502 3.75 -10.66 -12.03
CA LEU A 502 4.46 -9.81 -11.07
C LEU A 502 4.03 -8.33 -11.17
N ASN A 503 3.65 -7.88 -12.38
CA ASN A 503 3.35 -6.48 -12.66
C ASN A 503 1.95 -6.31 -13.27
N TYR A 504 1.39 -5.12 -13.15
CA TYR A 504 0.18 -4.74 -13.88
C TYR A 504 0.49 -4.38 -15.34
N ASP A 505 1.62 -3.73 -15.56
CA ASP A 505 2.04 -3.13 -16.81
C ASP A 505 3.18 -3.94 -17.46
N GLY A 506 3.47 -3.66 -18.73
CA GLY A 506 4.46 -4.38 -19.51
C GLY A 506 3.83 -5.51 -20.32
N LEU A 507 4.66 -6.13 -21.18
CA LEU A 507 4.21 -7.14 -22.15
C LEU A 507 3.57 -8.35 -21.45
N TYR A 508 4.15 -8.80 -20.36
CA TYR A 508 3.69 -9.93 -19.53
C TYR A 508 2.98 -9.47 -18.24
N GLY A 509 2.53 -8.22 -18.19
CA GLY A 509 1.73 -7.70 -17.08
C GLY A 509 0.27 -8.16 -17.16
N ILE A 510 -0.44 -8.12 -16.02
CA ILE A 510 -1.84 -8.57 -15.90
C ILE A 510 -2.73 -7.96 -16.98
N ASN A 511 -2.58 -6.66 -17.27
CA ASN A 511 -3.43 -5.97 -18.23
C ASN A 511 -3.29 -6.54 -19.66
N ASN A 512 -2.06 -6.82 -20.08
CA ASN A 512 -1.80 -7.41 -21.39
C ASN A 512 -2.19 -8.88 -21.44
N ILE A 513 -1.83 -9.67 -20.45
CA ILE A 513 -2.19 -11.10 -20.40
C ILE A 513 -3.71 -11.25 -20.45
N ASN A 514 -4.47 -10.47 -19.69
CA ASN A 514 -5.93 -10.49 -19.76
C ASN A 514 -6.46 -10.12 -21.15
N ARG A 515 -5.86 -9.14 -21.82
CA ARG A 515 -6.24 -8.78 -23.19
C ARG A 515 -5.94 -9.90 -24.17
N PHE A 516 -4.79 -10.58 -24.02
CA PHE A 516 -4.42 -11.70 -24.86
C PHE A 516 -5.38 -12.88 -24.67
N LEU A 517 -5.72 -13.22 -23.42
CA LEU A 517 -6.72 -14.24 -23.11
C LEU A 517 -8.11 -13.88 -23.63
N GLN A 518 -8.51 -12.60 -23.52
CA GLN A 518 -9.78 -12.10 -24.05
C GLN A 518 -9.84 -12.20 -25.58
N ASN A 519 -8.70 -12.13 -26.27
CA ASN A 519 -8.64 -12.27 -27.74
C ASN A 519 -9.13 -13.65 -28.20
N ASP A 520 -8.93 -14.69 -27.40
CA ASP A 520 -9.42 -16.04 -27.69
C ASP A 520 -10.95 -16.19 -27.49
N ASN A 521 -11.59 -15.28 -26.78
CA ASN A 521 -13.05 -15.24 -26.63
C ASN A 521 -13.70 -14.74 -27.92
N GLN A 522 -14.41 -15.61 -28.65
CA GLN A 522 -15.05 -15.33 -29.93
C GLN A 522 -16.37 -14.55 -29.83
N SER A 523 -16.84 -14.24 -28.62
CA SER A 523 -18.07 -13.46 -28.43
C SER A 523 -17.90 -12.04 -29.00
N PRO A 524 -18.98 -11.41 -29.51
CA PRO A 524 -18.92 -10.06 -30.04
C PRO A 524 -18.37 -9.05 -29.02
N ALA A 525 -17.42 -8.22 -29.48
CA ALA A 525 -16.81 -7.20 -28.65
C ALA A 525 -17.75 -6.00 -28.46
N VAL A 526 -17.91 -5.55 -27.22
CA VAL A 526 -18.59 -4.31 -26.87
C VAL A 526 -17.55 -3.33 -26.34
N TYR A 527 -17.44 -2.16 -26.97
CA TYR A 527 -16.49 -1.13 -26.63
C TYR A 527 -17.14 -0.12 -25.68
N TRP A 528 -16.49 0.13 -24.55
CA TRP A 528 -16.84 1.19 -23.62
C TRP A 528 -15.59 2.00 -23.31
N ASP A 529 -15.51 3.20 -23.85
CA ASP A 529 -14.29 4.02 -23.83
C ASP A 529 -13.09 3.22 -24.37
N SER A 530 -12.07 3.02 -23.56
CA SER A 530 -10.86 2.27 -23.92
C SER A 530 -10.93 0.77 -23.62
N TRP A 531 -12.04 0.30 -23.08
CA TRP A 531 -12.23 -1.09 -22.65
C TRP A 531 -13.02 -1.90 -23.65
N ILE A 532 -12.70 -3.19 -23.71
CA ILE A 532 -13.42 -4.19 -24.49
C ILE A 532 -14.04 -5.16 -23.49
N TYR A 533 -15.32 -5.44 -23.67
CA TYR A 533 -16.06 -6.43 -22.88
C TYR A 533 -16.70 -7.45 -23.82
N LYS A 534 -16.66 -8.72 -23.42
CA LYS A 534 -17.28 -9.82 -24.15
C LYS A 534 -18.09 -10.66 -23.18
N VAL A 535 -19.18 -11.25 -23.69
CA VAL A 535 -19.93 -12.25 -22.90
C VAL A 535 -19.01 -13.43 -22.63
N GLY A 536 -18.98 -13.91 -21.38
CA GLY A 536 -18.06 -14.95 -20.95
C GLY A 536 -16.76 -14.45 -20.33
N ASP A 537 -16.47 -13.13 -20.37
CA ASP A 537 -15.28 -12.59 -19.70
C ASP A 537 -15.40 -12.72 -18.18
N PRO A 538 -14.31 -13.11 -17.49
CA PRO A 538 -14.26 -13.08 -16.03
C PRO A 538 -14.14 -11.63 -15.55
N VAL A 539 -14.79 -11.34 -14.44
CA VAL A 539 -14.76 -10.03 -13.79
C VAL A 539 -14.53 -10.19 -12.30
N ILE A 540 -13.97 -9.15 -11.68
CA ILE A 540 -13.77 -9.07 -10.22
C ILE A 540 -14.51 -7.84 -9.70
N PHE A 541 -15.29 -8.02 -8.64
CA PHE A 541 -15.92 -6.92 -7.94
C PHE A 541 -14.90 -6.18 -7.09
N SER A 542 -14.82 -4.85 -7.22
CA SER A 542 -13.73 -4.05 -6.65
C SER A 542 -14.16 -3.05 -5.57
N GLU A 543 -15.41 -3.11 -5.09
CA GLU A 543 -15.93 -2.18 -4.08
C GLU A 543 -16.11 -2.86 -2.72
N ASN A 544 -15.75 -2.16 -1.62
CA ASN A 544 -15.68 -2.78 -0.30
C ASN A 544 -16.96 -2.69 0.52
N ASN A 545 -17.76 -1.62 0.41
CA ASN A 545 -18.74 -1.28 1.44
C ASN A 545 -20.18 -1.14 0.94
N ARG A 546 -20.37 -0.63 -0.28
CA ARG A 546 -21.70 -0.21 -0.77
C ARG A 546 -22.73 -1.34 -0.87
N PHE A 547 -22.28 -2.55 -1.21
CA PHE A 547 -23.13 -3.70 -1.46
C PHE A 547 -22.88 -4.86 -0.49
N TYR A 548 -22.08 -4.61 0.56
CA TYR A 548 -21.82 -5.61 1.59
C TYR A 548 -23.12 -5.93 2.37
N PRO A 549 -23.37 -7.19 2.76
CA PRO A 549 -22.52 -8.37 2.62
C PRO A 549 -22.68 -9.14 1.29
N THR A 550 -23.60 -8.74 0.44
CA THR A 550 -23.97 -9.48 -0.78
C THR A 550 -22.84 -9.47 -1.81
N LEU A 551 -22.24 -8.31 -2.07
CA LEU A 551 -21.08 -8.16 -2.94
C LEU A 551 -19.94 -7.53 -2.14
N TYR A 552 -18.74 -8.07 -2.28
CA TYR A 552 -17.54 -7.61 -1.58
C TYR A 552 -16.31 -7.67 -2.48
N ASN A 553 -15.28 -6.94 -2.13
CA ASN A 553 -14.05 -6.84 -2.90
C ASN A 553 -13.42 -8.21 -3.16
N ASN A 554 -12.94 -8.43 -4.38
CA ASN A 554 -12.37 -9.68 -4.91
C ASN A 554 -13.38 -10.82 -5.12
N LEU A 555 -14.68 -10.55 -5.09
CA LEU A 555 -15.67 -11.54 -5.52
C LEU A 555 -15.54 -11.73 -7.05
N LYS A 556 -15.38 -12.97 -7.48
CA LYS A 556 -15.28 -13.35 -8.90
C LYS A 556 -16.66 -13.47 -9.51
N GLY A 557 -16.76 -13.20 -10.80
CA GLY A 557 -17.99 -13.34 -11.56
C GLY A 557 -17.73 -13.43 -13.06
N TRP A 558 -18.78 -13.62 -13.82
CA TRP A 558 -18.74 -13.79 -15.28
C TRP A 558 -19.77 -12.91 -15.94
N ILE A 559 -19.41 -12.27 -17.06
CA ILE A 559 -20.36 -11.51 -17.87
C ILE A 559 -21.29 -12.48 -18.59
N ARG A 560 -22.58 -12.45 -18.25
CA ARG A 560 -23.60 -13.31 -18.86
C ARG A 560 -24.33 -12.65 -20.02
N HIS A 561 -24.48 -11.34 -19.96
CA HIS A 561 -25.19 -10.59 -21.00
C HIS A 561 -24.69 -9.13 -21.00
N ILE A 562 -24.55 -8.54 -22.20
CA ILE A 562 -24.20 -7.12 -22.37
C ILE A 562 -25.30 -6.48 -23.26
N LYS A 563 -25.90 -5.38 -22.77
CA LYS A 563 -26.69 -4.44 -23.54
C LYS A 563 -25.90 -3.14 -23.69
N LYS A 564 -26.31 -2.28 -24.63
CA LYS A 564 -25.58 -1.05 -25.01
C LYS A 564 -25.12 -0.18 -23.83
N GLU A 565 -25.79 -0.23 -22.70
CA GLU A 565 -25.49 0.58 -21.51
C GLU A 565 -25.46 -0.23 -20.19
N THR A 566 -25.69 -1.54 -20.22
CA THR A 566 -25.74 -2.40 -19.04
C THR A 566 -25.14 -3.76 -19.30
N ALA A 567 -24.54 -4.35 -18.26
CA ALA A 567 -24.07 -5.73 -18.29
C ALA A 567 -24.70 -6.52 -17.12
N ALA A 568 -25.14 -7.75 -17.41
CA ALA A 568 -25.55 -8.70 -16.38
C ALA A 568 -24.34 -9.57 -15.99
N ILE A 569 -24.00 -9.59 -14.72
CA ILE A 569 -22.86 -10.31 -14.17
C ILE A 569 -23.38 -11.31 -13.15
N GLN A 570 -22.92 -12.55 -13.28
CA GLN A 570 -23.12 -13.58 -12.27
C GLN A 570 -21.86 -13.68 -11.43
N PHE A 571 -21.99 -13.48 -10.13
CA PHE A 571 -20.93 -13.68 -9.16
C PHE A 571 -21.01 -15.07 -8.54
N ASP A 572 -19.86 -15.64 -8.17
CA ASP A 572 -19.71 -16.92 -7.51
C ASP A 572 -20.23 -16.92 -6.07
#